data_648a873de5704679b7ed6eda2fd95390
#
_entry.id   648a873de5704679b7ed6eda2fd95390
#
_cell.length_a   1.000
_cell.length_b   1.000
_cell.length_c   1.000
_cell.angle_alpha   90.00
_cell.angle_beta   90.00
_cell.angle_gamma   90.00
#
_symmetry.space_group_name_H-M   'P 1'
#
loop_
_entity.id
_entity.type
_entity.pdbx_description
1 polymer ?
#
loop_
_entity_poly.entity_id
_entity_poly.type
_entity_poly.pdbx_seq_one_letter_code
_entity_poly.pdbx_strand_id
1 'polypeptide(L)'
;MPILEGRNLTRFFGGVQAVRNLDFKVEEGEIQGLIGPNGAGKTTLFNLVAGVFRPHAGGVRFLGDEITGLKPFQICHRGIGRTFQIVKPFNSLTVLENVIIGARFGKSAQVLDRFDPLPIARETLDFVGLTNEKDMLCDNLNLGDKKRVELARVLATQPKLVLLDEVMAGLNAVETARMMSLTQKIRSEKGITIFMIEHVMKAVMGISDCVLVMHHGEKIAEGMPQSVVKDPVVIEAYLGERMI
;
A
#
# COMPACT_ATOMS: atom_id res chain seq x y z
N MET A 1 -14.21 -5.03 12.29
CA MET A 1 -14.20 -6.35 11.61
C MET A 1 -13.08 -6.33 10.59
N PRO A 2 -12.22 -7.35 10.53
CA PRO A 2 -11.07 -7.29 9.62
C PRO A 2 -11.53 -7.21 8.16
N ILE A 3 -10.98 -6.25 7.43
CA ILE A 3 -11.18 -6.10 5.99
C ILE A 3 -10.25 -7.03 5.21
N LEU A 4 -9.05 -7.30 5.75
CA LEU A 4 -8.04 -8.18 5.17
C LEU A 4 -7.51 -9.13 6.23
N GLU A 5 -7.42 -10.42 5.89
CA GLU A 5 -6.84 -11.46 6.75
C GLU A 5 -5.87 -12.33 5.96
N GLY A 6 -4.72 -12.62 6.54
CA GLY A 6 -3.83 -13.68 6.09
C GLY A 6 -3.77 -14.79 7.14
N ARG A 7 -3.82 -16.04 6.71
CA ARG A 7 -3.78 -17.22 7.61
C ARG A 7 -2.73 -18.22 7.15
N ASN A 8 -1.79 -18.55 8.03
CA ASN A 8 -0.70 -19.50 7.80
C ASN A 8 0.05 -19.24 6.48
N LEU A 9 0.17 -17.95 6.09
CA LEU A 9 0.81 -17.59 4.83
C LEU A 9 2.26 -18.01 4.80
N THR A 10 2.62 -18.79 3.77
CA THR A 10 3.99 -19.27 3.58
C THR A 10 4.42 -19.12 2.13
N ARG A 11 5.63 -18.57 1.93
CA ARG A 11 6.24 -18.40 0.61
C ARG A 11 7.75 -18.64 0.65
N PHE A 12 8.23 -19.49 -0.26
CA PHE A 12 9.64 -19.79 -0.47
C PHE A 12 10.13 -19.20 -1.79
N PHE A 13 11.42 -18.84 -1.83
CA PHE A 13 12.18 -18.56 -3.05
C PHE A 13 13.48 -19.38 -2.98
N GLY A 14 13.57 -20.46 -3.77
CA GLY A 14 14.63 -21.44 -3.60
C GLY A 14 14.65 -22.01 -2.18
N GLY A 15 15.78 -21.92 -1.48
CA GLY A 15 15.92 -22.33 -0.10
C GLY A 15 15.51 -21.29 0.95
N VAL A 16 15.14 -20.06 0.52
CA VAL A 16 14.80 -18.98 1.45
C VAL A 16 13.30 -18.93 1.70
N GLN A 17 12.89 -19.01 2.97
CA GLN A 17 11.51 -18.85 3.40
C GLN A 17 11.22 -17.36 3.65
N ALA A 18 10.72 -16.67 2.62
CA ALA A 18 10.51 -15.22 2.67
C ALA A 18 9.27 -14.80 3.48
N VAL A 19 8.28 -15.69 3.62
CA VAL A 19 7.13 -15.56 4.54
C VAL A 19 6.88 -16.93 5.13
N ARG A 20 6.73 -17.00 6.47
CA ARG A 20 6.69 -18.25 7.23
C ARG A 20 5.51 -18.25 8.21
N ASN A 21 4.51 -19.10 7.92
CA ASN A 21 3.33 -19.30 8.76
C ASN A 21 2.73 -18.00 9.32
N LEU A 22 2.67 -16.96 8.48
CA LEU A 22 2.29 -15.62 8.91
C LEU A 22 0.76 -15.50 9.02
N ASP A 23 0.30 -15.13 10.22
CA ASP A 23 -1.06 -14.72 10.49
C ASP A 23 -1.10 -13.21 10.75
N PHE A 24 -2.00 -12.50 10.04
CA PHE A 24 -2.21 -11.07 10.25
C PHE A 24 -3.65 -10.67 9.93
N LYS A 25 -4.06 -9.51 10.44
CA LYS A 25 -5.35 -8.89 10.16
C LYS A 25 -5.16 -7.39 9.97
N VAL A 26 -5.99 -6.80 9.13
CA VAL A 26 -6.13 -5.34 8.98
C VAL A 26 -7.58 -5.02 9.26
N GLU A 27 -7.86 -4.16 10.23
CA GLU A 27 -9.23 -3.77 10.56
C GLU A 27 -9.75 -2.71 9.56
N GLU A 28 -11.06 -2.72 9.32
CA GLU A 28 -11.67 -1.73 8.42
C GLU A 28 -11.54 -0.31 8.98
N GLY A 29 -11.12 0.64 8.13
CA GLY A 29 -10.99 2.05 8.51
C GLY A 29 -9.73 2.40 9.28
N GLU A 30 -8.77 1.48 9.46
CA GLU A 30 -7.48 1.76 10.10
C GLU A 30 -6.35 2.05 9.11
N ILE A 31 -5.30 2.66 9.62
CA ILE A 31 -3.99 2.74 8.98
C ILE A 31 -3.08 1.75 9.70
N GLN A 32 -2.80 0.60 9.10
CA GLN A 32 -1.86 -0.37 9.63
C GLN A 32 -0.49 -0.19 9.00
N GLY A 33 0.53 0.00 9.83
CA GLY A 33 1.93 -0.02 9.40
C GLY A 33 2.50 -1.42 9.36
N LEU A 34 3.37 -1.69 8.39
CA LEU A 34 4.18 -2.90 8.30
C LEU A 34 5.65 -2.50 8.28
N ILE A 35 6.36 -2.85 9.33
CA ILE A 35 7.78 -2.53 9.47
C ILE A 35 8.62 -3.79 9.67
N GLY A 36 9.92 -3.62 9.61
CA GLY A 36 10.92 -4.68 9.81
C GLY A 36 12.17 -4.39 9.00
N PRO A 37 13.29 -5.07 9.30
CA PRO A 37 14.54 -4.91 8.57
C PRO A 37 14.41 -5.24 7.07
N ASN A 38 15.48 -4.93 6.32
CA ASN A 38 15.56 -5.36 4.92
C ASN A 38 15.59 -6.89 4.85
N GLY A 39 14.90 -7.47 3.87
CA GLY A 39 14.80 -8.93 3.79
C GLY A 39 13.78 -9.58 4.73
N ALA A 40 13.11 -8.82 5.61
CA ALA A 40 12.11 -9.36 6.56
C ALA A 40 10.87 -10.00 5.89
N GLY A 41 10.67 -9.83 4.59
CA GLY A 41 9.54 -10.42 3.86
C GLY A 41 8.37 -9.47 3.58
N LYS A 42 8.45 -8.19 3.96
CA LYS A 42 7.37 -7.20 3.82
C LYS A 42 6.81 -7.07 2.39
N THR A 43 7.68 -6.82 1.41
CA THR A 43 7.29 -6.72 0.00
C THR A 43 6.76 -8.06 -0.54
N THR A 44 7.27 -9.19 -0.03
CA THR A 44 6.74 -10.51 -0.36
C THR A 44 5.30 -10.67 0.15
N LEU A 45 5.02 -10.23 1.37
CA LEU A 45 3.65 -10.22 1.91
C LEU A 45 2.71 -9.37 1.04
N PHE A 46 3.11 -8.17 0.65
CA PHE A 46 2.32 -7.33 -0.26
C PHE A 46 2.10 -7.99 -1.62
N ASN A 47 3.12 -8.68 -2.16
CA ASN A 47 3.00 -9.43 -3.40
C ASN A 47 2.04 -10.61 -3.30
N LEU A 48 1.96 -11.27 -2.15
CA LEU A 48 0.97 -12.33 -1.87
C LEU A 48 -0.45 -11.77 -1.82
N VAL A 49 -0.66 -10.67 -1.08
CA VAL A 49 -1.97 -10.00 -0.98
C VAL A 49 -2.43 -9.46 -2.34
N ALA A 50 -1.52 -8.84 -3.10
CA ALA A 50 -1.82 -8.27 -4.42
C ALA A 50 -1.91 -9.31 -5.56
N GLY A 51 -1.74 -10.61 -5.27
CA GLY A 51 -1.84 -11.69 -6.26
C GLY A 51 -0.69 -11.77 -7.26
N VAL A 52 0.42 -11.06 -7.00
CA VAL A 52 1.65 -11.16 -7.80
C VAL A 52 2.31 -12.52 -7.57
N PHE A 53 2.27 -13.00 -6.34
CA PHE A 53 2.74 -14.33 -5.99
C PHE A 53 1.59 -15.17 -5.41
N ARG A 54 1.62 -16.47 -5.69
CA ARG A 54 0.74 -17.43 -5.04
C ARG A 54 1.46 -17.97 -3.79
N PRO A 55 0.82 -18.05 -2.61
CA PRO A 55 1.42 -18.70 -1.46
C PRO A 55 1.63 -20.20 -1.71
N HIS A 56 2.62 -20.81 -1.03
CA HIS A 56 2.81 -22.27 -1.01
C HIS A 56 1.89 -22.95 0.00
N ALA A 57 1.53 -22.23 1.09
CA ALA A 57 0.56 -22.65 2.08
C ALA A 57 -0.19 -21.43 2.63
N GLY A 58 -1.33 -21.68 3.24
CA GLY A 58 -2.20 -20.63 3.78
C GLY A 58 -3.00 -19.89 2.73
N GLY A 59 -3.69 -18.85 3.17
CA GLY A 59 -4.58 -18.08 2.29
C GLY A 59 -4.78 -16.64 2.75
N VAL A 60 -5.35 -15.84 1.86
CA VAL A 60 -5.72 -14.44 2.08
C VAL A 60 -7.21 -14.26 1.85
N ARG A 61 -7.89 -13.59 2.79
CA ARG A 61 -9.28 -13.19 2.66
C ARG A 61 -9.42 -11.67 2.64
N PHE A 62 -10.31 -11.18 1.81
CA PHE A 62 -10.66 -9.77 1.74
C PHE A 62 -12.19 -9.63 1.81
N LEU A 63 -12.68 -8.84 2.76
CA LEU A 63 -14.12 -8.69 3.05
C LEU A 63 -14.82 -10.05 3.31
N GLY A 64 -14.10 -10.99 3.90
CA GLY A 64 -14.58 -12.36 4.15
C GLY A 64 -14.41 -13.33 2.99
N ASP A 65 -14.22 -12.86 1.76
CA ASP A 65 -14.05 -13.68 0.56
C ASP A 65 -12.60 -14.13 0.41
N GLU A 66 -12.41 -15.39 -0.05
CA GLU A 66 -11.09 -15.93 -0.39
C GLU A 66 -10.56 -15.27 -1.67
N ILE A 67 -9.36 -14.69 -1.60
CA ILE A 67 -8.68 -14.05 -2.74
C ILE A 67 -7.36 -14.73 -3.11
N THR A 68 -6.99 -15.80 -2.43
CA THR A 68 -5.74 -16.55 -2.65
C THR A 68 -5.61 -17.02 -4.09
N GLY A 69 -4.50 -16.68 -4.72
CA GLY A 69 -4.19 -17.10 -6.08
C GLY A 69 -4.99 -16.40 -7.20
N LEU A 70 -5.80 -15.41 -6.86
CA LEU A 70 -6.37 -14.51 -7.85
C LEU A 70 -5.27 -13.69 -8.52
N LYS A 71 -5.48 -13.31 -9.77
CA LYS A 71 -4.57 -12.44 -10.52
C LYS A 71 -4.68 -10.98 -10.04
N PRO A 72 -3.63 -10.14 -10.18
CA PRO A 72 -3.64 -8.76 -9.70
C PRO A 72 -4.82 -7.92 -10.17
N PHE A 73 -5.24 -8.05 -11.44
CA PHE A 73 -6.41 -7.32 -11.95
C PHE A 73 -7.72 -7.75 -11.26
N GLN A 74 -7.88 -9.04 -10.93
CA GLN A 74 -9.05 -9.54 -10.21
C GLN A 74 -9.09 -9.00 -8.77
N ILE A 75 -7.93 -8.87 -8.14
CA ILE A 75 -7.78 -8.28 -6.79
C ILE A 75 -8.09 -6.78 -6.84
N CYS A 76 -7.58 -6.06 -7.85
CA CYS A 76 -7.93 -4.65 -8.08
C CYS A 76 -9.45 -4.47 -8.23
N HIS A 77 -10.09 -5.32 -9.03
CA HIS A 77 -11.54 -5.31 -9.23
C HIS A 77 -12.35 -5.61 -7.97
N ARG A 78 -11.78 -6.32 -7.00
CA ARG A 78 -12.42 -6.54 -5.70
C ARG A 78 -12.28 -5.35 -4.74
N GLY A 79 -11.44 -4.38 -5.08
CA GLY A 79 -11.25 -3.15 -4.33
C GLY A 79 -9.98 -3.07 -3.51
N ILE A 80 -8.93 -3.80 -3.88
CA ILE A 80 -7.58 -3.62 -3.33
C ILE A 80 -6.73 -2.89 -4.36
N GLY A 81 -6.33 -1.66 -4.03
CA GLY A 81 -5.37 -0.88 -4.81
C GLY A 81 -3.96 -1.02 -4.25
N ARG A 82 -2.92 -0.86 -5.09
CA ARG A 82 -1.53 -0.91 -4.65
C ARG A 82 -0.68 0.12 -5.36
N THR A 83 0.18 0.82 -4.60
CA THR A 83 1.33 1.55 -5.14
C THR A 83 2.56 0.64 -5.24
N PHE A 84 3.58 1.07 -5.95
CA PHE A 84 4.82 0.32 -6.10
C PHE A 84 6.00 1.12 -5.52
N GLN A 85 6.99 0.41 -4.99
CA GLN A 85 8.20 1.00 -4.42
C GLN A 85 8.93 1.92 -5.43
N ILE A 86 9.04 1.46 -6.68
CA ILE A 86 9.58 2.27 -7.78
C ILE A 86 8.43 2.93 -8.50
N VAL A 87 8.36 4.26 -8.38
CA VAL A 87 7.35 5.08 -9.06
C VAL A 87 7.48 4.94 -10.57
N LYS A 88 6.43 4.44 -11.22
CA LYS A 88 6.38 4.22 -12.67
C LYS A 88 5.11 4.82 -13.27
N PRO A 89 4.99 6.16 -13.34
CA PRO A 89 3.94 6.76 -14.14
C PRO A 89 4.20 6.49 -15.63
N PHE A 90 3.19 6.61 -16.45
CA PHE A 90 3.38 6.65 -17.90
C PHE A 90 3.95 8.02 -18.25
N ASN A 91 5.27 8.11 -18.39
CA ASN A 91 6.02 9.36 -18.52
C ASN A 91 5.59 10.19 -19.73
N SER A 92 5.22 9.53 -20.83
CA SER A 92 4.75 10.16 -22.08
C SER A 92 3.29 10.63 -22.04
N LEU A 93 2.57 10.34 -20.98
CA LEU A 93 1.21 10.78 -20.76
C LEU A 93 1.16 11.94 -19.78
N THR A 94 0.11 12.75 -19.90
CA THR A 94 -0.18 13.80 -18.93
C THR A 94 -0.59 13.21 -17.57
N VAL A 95 -0.56 14.04 -16.54
CA VAL A 95 -1.04 13.70 -15.20
C VAL A 95 -2.50 13.22 -15.25
N LEU A 96 -3.36 13.92 -15.97
CA LEU A 96 -4.77 13.56 -16.13
C LEU A 96 -4.93 12.22 -16.84
N GLU A 97 -4.23 11.99 -17.94
CA GLU A 97 -4.29 10.72 -18.68
C GLU A 97 -3.84 9.53 -17.82
N ASN A 98 -2.80 9.70 -16.99
CA ASN A 98 -2.38 8.69 -16.03
C ASN A 98 -3.51 8.29 -15.07
N VAL A 99 -4.24 9.27 -14.54
CA VAL A 99 -5.33 9.00 -13.58
C VAL A 99 -6.57 8.43 -14.27
N ILE A 100 -6.86 8.87 -15.52
CA ILE A 100 -7.92 8.28 -16.36
C ILE A 100 -7.70 6.77 -16.55
N ILE A 101 -6.45 6.32 -16.75
CA ILE A 101 -6.16 4.89 -16.84
C ILE A 101 -6.60 4.17 -15.55
N GLY A 102 -6.27 4.71 -14.37
CA GLY A 102 -6.73 4.16 -13.10
C GLY A 102 -8.26 4.02 -13.03
N ALA A 103 -8.97 5.08 -13.39
CA ALA A 103 -10.43 5.09 -13.36
C ALA A 103 -11.04 4.08 -14.36
N ARG A 104 -10.45 3.90 -15.54
CA ARG A 104 -10.93 2.93 -16.56
C ARG A 104 -10.84 1.49 -16.12
N PHE A 105 -9.90 1.14 -15.24
CA PHE A 105 -9.74 -0.22 -14.73
C PHE A 105 -10.26 -0.38 -13.29
N GLY A 106 -10.95 0.63 -12.76
CA GLY A 106 -11.56 0.62 -11.45
C GLY A 106 -12.93 -0.07 -11.40
N LYS A 107 -13.52 -0.06 -10.21
CA LYS A 107 -14.79 -0.72 -9.91
C LYS A 107 -15.96 -0.21 -10.76
N SER A 108 -16.09 1.10 -10.93
CA SER A 108 -17.19 1.72 -11.67
C SER A 108 -17.21 1.33 -13.16
N ALA A 109 -16.02 1.13 -13.75
CA ALA A 109 -15.91 0.75 -15.16
C ALA A 109 -16.43 -0.67 -15.47
N GLN A 110 -16.58 -1.52 -14.43
CA GLN A 110 -17.08 -2.88 -14.60
C GLN A 110 -18.63 -2.96 -14.62
N VAL A 111 -19.29 -1.94 -14.11
CA VAL A 111 -20.74 -1.97 -13.82
C VAL A 111 -21.51 -1.14 -14.85
N LEU A 112 -20.88 -0.20 -15.54
CA LEU A 112 -21.53 0.78 -16.41
C LEU A 112 -21.22 0.52 -17.88
N ASP A 113 -22.23 0.27 -18.70
CA ASP A 113 -22.10 0.08 -20.16
C ASP A 113 -21.48 1.30 -20.89
N ARG A 114 -21.66 2.51 -20.36
CA ARG A 114 -21.08 3.75 -20.85
C ARG A 114 -20.42 4.49 -19.69
N PHE A 115 -19.18 4.11 -19.37
CA PHE A 115 -18.42 4.69 -18.27
C PHE A 115 -17.51 5.82 -18.77
N ASP A 116 -17.75 7.04 -18.29
CA ASP A 116 -16.81 8.15 -18.46
C ASP A 116 -15.86 8.24 -17.25
N PRO A 117 -14.54 7.98 -17.43
CA PRO A 117 -13.57 8.05 -16.36
C PRO A 117 -13.18 9.48 -15.95
N LEU A 118 -13.51 10.48 -16.78
CA LEU A 118 -13.02 11.85 -16.64
C LEU A 118 -13.47 12.53 -15.33
N PRO A 119 -14.74 12.42 -14.87
CA PRO A 119 -15.15 12.98 -13.59
C PRO A 119 -14.37 12.42 -12.41
N ILE A 120 -14.19 11.08 -12.34
CA ILE A 120 -13.43 10.43 -11.28
C ILE A 120 -11.96 10.87 -11.31
N ALA A 121 -11.36 10.96 -12.48
CA ALA A 121 -9.97 11.38 -12.62
C ALA A 121 -9.78 12.83 -12.12
N ARG A 122 -10.69 13.74 -12.48
CA ARG A 122 -10.62 15.16 -12.04
C ARG A 122 -10.82 15.28 -10.52
N GLU A 123 -11.84 14.64 -9.97
CA GLU A 123 -12.07 14.61 -8.52
C GLU A 123 -10.86 14.07 -7.77
N THR A 124 -10.26 12.99 -8.28
CA THR A 124 -9.09 12.37 -7.66
C THR A 124 -7.86 13.30 -7.73
N LEU A 125 -7.65 14.00 -8.86
CA LEU A 125 -6.56 14.98 -8.99
C LEU A 125 -6.72 16.16 -8.03
N ASP A 126 -7.95 16.65 -7.87
CA ASP A 126 -8.26 17.70 -6.90
C ASP A 126 -7.94 17.21 -5.46
N PHE A 127 -8.39 16.02 -5.12
CA PHE A 127 -8.15 15.41 -3.82
C PHE A 127 -6.66 15.25 -3.48
N VAL A 128 -5.82 14.82 -4.43
CA VAL A 128 -4.36 14.69 -4.22
C VAL A 128 -3.60 16.00 -4.41
N GLY A 129 -4.28 17.08 -4.81
CA GLY A 129 -3.71 18.42 -5.01
C GLY A 129 -2.79 18.51 -6.23
N LEU A 130 -3.22 17.93 -7.37
CA LEU A 130 -2.52 17.97 -8.67
C LEU A 130 -3.37 18.56 -9.79
N THR A 131 -4.37 19.37 -9.46
CA THR A 131 -5.30 19.97 -10.44
C THR A 131 -4.56 20.90 -11.41
N ASN A 132 -3.58 21.65 -10.92
CA ASN A 132 -2.81 22.60 -11.73
C ASN A 132 -1.82 21.91 -12.67
N GLU A 133 -1.36 20.73 -12.32
CA GLU A 133 -0.40 19.92 -13.07
C GLU A 133 -1.07 18.96 -14.06
N LYS A 134 -2.40 18.93 -14.14
CA LYS A 134 -3.19 17.93 -14.90
C LYS A 134 -2.77 17.75 -16.36
N ASP A 135 -2.36 18.83 -17.01
CA ASP A 135 -1.98 18.87 -18.43
C ASP A 135 -0.46 18.71 -18.64
N MET A 136 0.33 18.64 -17.56
CA MET A 136 1.78 18.41 -17.63
C MET A 136 2.08 16.93 -17.93
N LEU A 137 3.12 16.68 -18.72
CA LEU A 137 3.67 15.34 -18.89
C LEU A 137 4.27 14.86 -17.55
N CYS A 138 4.04 13.61 -17.20
CA CYS A 138 4.56 13.05 -15.95
C CYS A 138 6.09 13.04 -15.88
N ASP A 139 6.77 13.03 -17.02
CA ASP A 139 8.24 13.12 -17.06
C ASP A 139 8.77 14.41 -16.45
N ASN A 140 8.04 15.53 -16.59
CA ASN A 140 8.42 16.85 -16.09
C ASN A 140 8.14 17.06 -14.60
N LEU A 141 7.54 16.10 -13.91
CA LEU A 141 7.23 16.20 -12.48
C LEU A 141 8.44 15.88 -11.61
N ASN A 142 8.53 16.50 -10.43
CA ASN A 142 9.42 16.08 -9.38
C ASN A 142 8.99 14.73 -8.76
N LEU A 143 9.83 14.14 -7.90
CA LEU A 143 9.56 12.84 -7.29
C LEU A 143 8.28 12.84 -6.43
N GLY A 144 8.06 13.88 -5.64
CA GLY A 144 6.87 13.99 -4.78
C GLY A 144 5.58 14.01 -5.58
N ASP A 145 5.58 14.75 -6.69
CA ASP A 145 4.41 14.82 -7.58
C ASP A 145 4.20 13.51 -8.34
N LYS A 146 5.27 12.85 -8.82
CA LYS A 146 5.18 11.51 -9.42
C LYS A 146 4.56 10.50 -8.46
N LYS A 147 4.93 10.53 -7.16
CA LYS A 147 4.31 9.67 -6.14
C LYS A 147 2.83 10.01 -5.91
N ARG A 148 2.46 11.30 -5.95
CA ARG A 148 1.04 11.70 -5.87
C ARG A 148 0.25 11.25 -7.10
N VAL A 149 0.82 11.28 -8.30
CA VAL A 149 0.18 10.72 -9.52
C VAL A 149 -0.05 9.23 -9.39
N GLU A 150 0.93 8.47 -8.89
CA GLU A 150 0.77 7.02 -8.66
C GLU A 150 -0.35 6.74 -7.66
N LEU A 151 -0.38 7.48 -6.55
CA LEU A 151 -1.44 7.39 -5.55
C LEU A 151 -2.81 7.74 -6.14
N ALA A 152 -2.88 8.81 -6.96
CA ALA A 152 -4.10 9.20 -7.67
C ALA A 152 -4.60 8.09 -8.62
N ARG A 153 -3.70 7.44 -9.37
CA ARG A 153 -4.07 6.30 -10.21
C ARG A 153 -4.69 5.16 -9.40
N VAL A 154 -4.12 4.87 -8.23
CA VAL A 154 -4.66 3.85 -7.33
C VAL A 154 -6.02 4.28 -6.78
N LEU A 155 -6.17 5.50 -6.31
CA LEU A 155 -7.44 6.02 -5.76
C LEU A 155 -8.55 6.07 -6.81
N ALA A 156 -8.21 6.39 -8.06
CA ALA A 156 -9.16 6.41 -9.17
C ALA A 156 -9.75 5.02 -9.49
N THR A 157 -9.13 3.93 -9.04
CA THR A 157 -9.75 2.59 -9.10
C THR A 157 -10.89 2.40 -8.09
N GLN A 158 -11.10 3.35 -7.18
CA GLN A 158 -12.11 3.33 -6.11
C GLN A 158 -11.95 2.13 -5.17
N PRO A 159 -10.76 1.96 -4.57
CA PRO A 159 -10.47 0.85 -3.69
C PRO A 159 -11.14 1.00 -2.32
N LYS A 160 -11.34 -0.12 -1.61
CA LYS A 160 -11.68 -0.15 -0.18
C LYS A 160 -10.44 -0.29 0.71
N LEU A 161 -9.38 -0.89 0.17
CA LEU A 161 -8.09 -1.06 0.81
C LEU A 161 -6.98 -0.60 -0.13
N VAL A 162 -6.04 0.19 0.37
CA VAL A 162 -4.83 0.57 -0.38
C VAL A 162 -3.59 0.00 0.30
N LEU A 163 -2.78 -0.69 -0.48
CA LEU A 163 -1.44 -1.14 -0.10
C LEU A 163 -0.44 -0.06 -0.53
N LEU A 164 0.17 0.65 0.42
CA LEU A 164 1.19 1.67 0.17
C LEU A 164 2.59 1.08 0.38
N ASP A 165 3.41 1.06 -0.65
CA ASP A 165 4.75 0.46 -0.63
C ASP A 165 5.81 1.56 -0.67
N GLU A 166 6.31 1.98 0.52
CA GLU A 166 7.37 2.99 0.71
C GLU A 166 7.11 4.32 -0.01
N VAL A 167 5.86 4.83 0.07
CA VAL A 167 5.46 6.05 -0.65
C VAL A 167 6.17 7.31 -0.16
N MET A 168 6.77 7.29 1.03
CA MET A 168 7.50 8.42 1.62
C MET A 168 9.01 8.32 1.43
N ALA A 169 9.53 7.22 0.90
CA ALA A 169 10.96 7.06 0.64
C ALA A 169 11.48 8.08 -0.38
N GLY A 170 12.62 8.74 -0.07
CA GLY A 170 13.24 9.73 -0.95
C GLY A 170 12.58 11.11 -0.96
N LEU A 171 11.53 11.34 -0.19
CA LEU A 171 10.88 12.64 -0.02
C LEU A 171 11.63 13.48 1.03
N ASN A 172 11.64 14.81 0.82
CA ASN A 172 12.11 15.74 1.84
C ASN A 172 11.08 15.87 3.00
N ALA A 173 11.41 16.59 4.06
CA ALA A 173 10.57 16.71 5.25
C ALA A 173 9.19 17.34 4.97
N VAL A 174 9.12 18.32 4.06
CA VAL A 174 7.87 18.99 3.68
C VAL A 174 6.99 18.06 2.85
N GLU A 175 7.56 17.39 1.87
CA GLU A 175 6.87 16.40 1.03
C GLU A 175 6.38 15.21 1.86
N THR A 176 7.20 14.71 2.81
CA THR A 176 6.82 13.65 3.75
C THR A 176 5.62 14.07 4.59
N ALA A 177 5.63 15.28 5.17
CA ALA A 177 4.50 15.78 5.96
C ALA A 177 3.22 15.91 5.11
N ARG A 178 3.35 16.35 3.86
CA ARG A 178 2.23 16.42 2.91
C ARG A 178 1.69 15.02 2.57
N MET A 179 2.56 14.04 2.34
CA MET A 179 2.15 12.66 2.06
C MET A 179 1.49 12.01 3.28
N MET A 180 1.99 12.25 4.51
CA MET A 180 1.34 11.81 5.74
C MET A 180 -0.06 12.39 5.87
N SER A 181 -0.24 13.70 5.67
CA SER A 181 -1.54 14.37 5.70
C SER A 181 -2.49 13.79 4.65
N LEU A 182 -2.00 13.56 3.42
CA LEU A 182 -2.79 12.95 2.35
C LEU A 182 -3.22 11.53 2.71
N THR A 183 -2.32 10.72 3.28
CA THR A 183 -2.63 9.37 3.74
C THR A 183 -3.74 9.37 4.80
N GLN A 184 -3.68 10.30 5.77
CA GLN A 184 -4.74 10.46 6.77
C GLN A 184 -6.08 10.89 6.14
N LYS A 185 -6.07 11.81 5.17
CA LYS A 185 -7.27 12.23 4.44
C LYS A 185 -7.90 11.11 3.63
N ILE A 186 -7.11 10.24 3.00
CA ILE A 186 -7.62 9.05 2.30
C ILE A 186 -8.46 8.20 3.25
N ARG A 187 -7.99 7.98 4.48
CA ARG A 187 -8.76 7.26 5.51
C ARG A 187 -10.00 8.04 5.95
N SER A 188 -9.82 9.30 6.38
CA SER A 188 -10.88 10.06 7.06
C SER A 188 -11.97 10.58 6.12
N GLU A 189 -11.63 10.99 4.90
CA GLU A 189 -12.56 11.61 3.95
C GLU A 189 -13.10 10.62 2.91
N LYS A 190 -12.32 9.60 2.52
CA LYS A 190 -12.73 8.58 1.55
C LYS A 190 -13.13 7.24 2.21
N GLY A 191 -12.91 7.07 3.53
CA GLY A 191 -13.23 5.84 4.26
C GLY A 191 -12.40 4.62 3.80
N ILE A 192 -11.22 4.85 3.22
CA ILE A 192 -10.38 3.80 2.67
C ILE A 192 -9.42 3.30 3.75
N THR A 193 -9.38 1.98 3.95
CA THR A 193 -8.41 1.32 4.81
C THR A 193 -7.02 1.37 4.18
N ILE A 194 -5.98 1.50 5.00
CA ILE A 194 -4.60 1.59 4.51
C ILE A 194 -3.74 0.54 5.19
N PHE A 195 -3.01 -0.23 4.40
CA PHE A 195 -1.93 -1.09 4.88
C PHE A 195 -0.64 -0.61 4.21
N MET A 196 0.33 -0.13 5.01
CA MET A 196 1.51 0.54 4.46
C MET A 196 2.82 -0.08 4.93
N ILE A 197 3.75 -0.30 4.00
CA ILE A 197 5.17 -0.54 4.29
C ILE A 197 5.86 0.82 4.33
N GLU A 198 6.54 1.12 5.43
CA GLU A 198 7.34 2.34 5.56
C GLU A 198 8.60 2.13 6.39
N HIS A 199 9.63 2.89 6.05
CA HIS A 199 10.89 2.96 6.79
C HIS A 199 11.08 4.31 7.50
N VAL A 200 10.25 5.29 7.18
CA VAL A 200 10.24 6.60 7.82
C VAL A 200 9.51 6.49 9.15
N MET A 201 10.24 6.21 10.24
CA MET A 201 9.64 5.98 11.57
C MET A 201 8.72 7.11 12.02
N LYS A 202 9.03 8.37 11.68
CA LYS A 202 8.16 9.51 11.96
C LYS A 202 6.78 9.34 11.33
N ALA A 203 6.71 8.80 10.12
CA ALA A 203 5.44 8.55 9.45
C ALA A 203 4.70 7.39 10.11
N VAL A 204 5.39 6.26 10.32
CA VAL A 204 4.77 5.09 10.99
C VAL A 204 4.18 5.47 12.33
N MET A 205 4.97 6.17 13.18
CA MET A 205 4.54 6.59 14.52
C MET A 205 3.44 7.65 14.50
N GLY A 206 3.42 8.50 13.46
CA GLY A 206 2.52 9.66 13.40
C GLY A 206 1.15 9.37 12.81
N ILE A 207 1.00 8.32 11.99
CA ILE A 207 -0.26 8.09 11.28
C ILE A 207 -0.83 6.67 11.41
N SER A 208 -0.05 5.68 11.89
CA SER A 208 -0.56 4.31 12.06
C SER A 208 -1.38 4.16 13.35
N ASP A 209 -2.47 3.45 13.28
CA ASP A 209 -3.26 3.02 14.43
C ASP A 209 -2.64 1.75 15.05
N CYS A 210 -2.18 0.83 14.20
CA CYS A 210 -1.51 -0.41 14.57
C CYS A 210 -0.26 -0.62 13.70
N VAL A 211 0.74 -1.30 14.25
CA VAL A 211 1.98 -1.66 13.54
C VAL A 211 2.22 -3.14 13.68
N LEU A 212 2.40 -3.81 12.54
CA LEU A 212 2.87 -5.19 12.41
C LEU A 212 4.38 -5.18 12.14
N VAL A 213 5.14 -5.94 12.91
CA VAL A 213 6.59 -6.07 12.74
C VAL A 213 6.95 -7.44 12.21
N MET A 214 7.67 -7.45 11.09
CA MET A 214 8.19 -8.69 10.50
C MET A 214 9.70 -8.77 10.64
N HIS A 215 10.19 -10.00 10.92
CA HIS A 215 11.60 -10.37 10.90
C HIS A 215 11.76 -11.79 10.38
N HIS A 216 12.68 -12.02 9.44
CA HIS A 216 12.93 -13.34 8.82
C HIS A 216 11.67 -14.08 8.35
N GLY A 217 10.70 -13.34 7.80
CA GLY A 217 9.45 -13.91 7.27
C GLY A 217 8.36 -14.18 8.32
N GLU A 218 8.61 -13.91 9.58
CA GLU A 218 7.67 -14.13 10.69
C GLU A 218 7.19 -12.80 11.29
N LYS A 219 6.02 -12.82 11.93
CA LYS A 219 5.54 -11.74 12.80
C LYS A 219 6.23 -11.85 14.14
N ILE A 220 6.94 -10.81 14.57
CA ILE A 220 7.59 -10.75 15.88
C ILE A 220 6.87 -9.86 16.88
N ALA A 221 6.11 -8.87 16.41
CA ALA A 221 5.29 -8.00 17.26
C ALA A 221 4.10 -7.43 16.48
N GLU A 222 3.05 -7.04 17.20
CA GLU A 222 1.90 -6.31 16.64
C GLU A 222 1.25 -5.47 17.76
N GLY A 223 0.90 -4.23 17.47
CA GLY A 223 0.26 -3.36 18.46
C GLY A 223 0.35 -1.88 18.12
N MET A 224 -0.02 -1.03 19.09
CA MET A 224 0.10 0.43 18.94
C MET A 224 1.55 0.83 18.70
N PRO A 225 1.82 1.83 17.83
CA PRO A 225 3.18 2.26 17.49
C PRO A 225 4.09 2.49 18.71
N GLN A 226 3.56 3.17 19.75
CA GLN A 226 4.33 3.52 20.96
C GLN A 226 4.74 2.29 21.80
N SER A 227 3.98 1.20 21.72
CA SER A 227 4.29 -0.06 22.39
C SER A 227 5.32 -0.85 21.61
N VAL A 228 5.14 -0.94 20.30
CA VAL A 228 6.00 -1.71 19.38
C VAL A 228 7.45 -1.20 19.38
N VAL A 229 7.66 0.12 19.39
CA VAL A 229 9.04 0.67 19.39
C VAL A 229 9.81 0.44 20.69
N LYS A 230 9.12 0.07 21.77
CA LYS A 230 9.72 -0.25 23.07
C LYS A 230 9.88 -1.75 23.31
N ASP A 231 9.37 -2.57 22.41
CA ASP A 231 9.44 -4.02 22.51
C ASP A 231 10.91 -4.49 22.38
N PRO A 232 11.47 -5.21 23.36
CA PRO A 232 12.85 -5.68 23.32
C PRO A 232 13.14 -6.56 22.09
N VAL A 233 12.19 -7.38 21.67
CA VAL A 233 12.33 -8.25 20.49
C VAL A 233 12.44 -7.42 19.21
N VAL A 234 11.67 -6.34 19.10
CA VAL A 234 11.73 -5.41 17.97
C VAL A 234 13.06 -4.65 17.96
N ILE A 235 13.48 -4.15 19.12
CA ILE A 235 14.76 -3.45 19.27
C ILE A 235 15.93 -4.35 18.86
N GLU A 236 15.95 -5.60 19.34
CA GLU A 236 16.98 -6.58 18.99
C GLU A 236 17.01 -6.88 17.48
N ALA A 237 15.84 -7.07 16.85
CA ALA A 237 15.74 -7.33 15.42
C ALA A 237 16.33 -6.19 14.55
N TYR A 238 16.26 -4.95 15.01
CA TYR A 238 16.85 -3.80 14.31
C TYR A 238 18.31 -3.54 14.66
N LEU A 239 18.74 -3.82 15.90
CA LEU A 239 20.12 -3.61 16.36
C LEU A 239 21.04 -4.77 15.98
N GLY A 240 20.55 -6.00 15.99
CA GLY A 240 21.32 -7.19 15.65
C GLY A 240 21.84 -7.19 14.21
N GLU A 241 21.15 -6.53 13.28
CA GLU A 241 21.61 -6.37 11.88
C GLU A 241 22.72 -5.31 11.70
N ARG A 242 23.00 -4.46 12.73
CA ARG A 242 24.05 -3.43 12.66
C ARG A 242 25.43 -3.91 13.13
N MET A 243 25.55 -5.16 13.61
CA MET A 243 26.77 -5.69 14.19
C MET A 243 27.43 -6.82 13.35
N ILE A 244 27.07 -6.93 12.05
CA ILE A 244 27.75 -7.86 11.13
C ILE A 244 28.38 -7.07 9.98
#